data_d7b08aa1c5e5788335a32f0d4035c361
#
_entry.id   d7b08aa1c5e5788335a32f0d4035c361
#
_cell.length_a   1.000
_cell.length_b   1.000
_cell.length_c   1.000
_cell.angle_alpha   90.00
_cell.angle_beta   90.00
_cell.angle_gamma   90.00
#
_symmetry.space_group_name_H-M   'P 1'
#
loop_
_entity.id
_entity.type
_entity.pdbx_description
1 polymer ?
#
loop_
_entity_poly.entity_id
_entity_poly.type
_entity_poly.pdbx_seq_one_letter_code
_entity_poly.pdbx_strand_id
1 'polypeptide(L)'
;DYVVIMGYDEHYAGSDAGSVASIGFVKNGVTDTIAEGVPAEQIVLGMPFYTRVWALTPKDTAGDSVEAASDDYVSYDTTSQALGMDDVQKLLTTNGAVASWSDAAGQNYAEYVNAGVTYKVWIEDASSLELKLQVMKENGLAGASFWKLGLENPGVWDTIIKYVN
;
A
#
# COMPACT_ATOMS: atom_id res chain seq x y z
N ASP A 1 23.33 -13.18 -12.08
CA ASP A 1 22.20 -12.32 -12.47
C ASP A 1 21.10 -12.47 -11.44
N TYR A 2 20.22 -11.47 -11.30
CA TYR A 2 19.09 -11.52 -10.37
C TYR A 2 17.84 -10.88 -11.01
N VAL A 3 16.68 -11.22 -10.43
CA VAL A 3 15.37 -10.70 -10.80
C VAL A 3 14.87 -9.77 -9.69
N VAL A 4 14.33 -8.63 -10.04
CA VAL A 4 13.68 -7.73 -9.08
C VAL A 4 12.17 -7.89 -9.21
N ILE A 5 11.50 -8.35 -8.16
CA ILE A 5 10.05 -8.32 -8.06
C ILE A 5 9.65 -6.91 -7.65
N MET A 6 8.80 -6.25 -8.43
CA MET A 6 8.19 -4.97 -8.05
C MET A 6 6.97 -5.26 -7.14
N GLY A 7 7.20 -5.44 -5.83
CA GLY A 7 6.19 -5.78 -4.84
C GLY A 7 5.37 -4.55 -4.42
N TYR A 8 4.89 -3.77 -5.40
CA TYR A 8 4.10 -2.55 -5.22
C TYR A 8 3.18 -2.31 -6.43
N ASP A 9 2.36 -1.27 -6.36
CA ASP A 9 1.28 -0.96 -7.30
C ASP A 9 0.22 -2.08 -7.42
N GLU A 10 -0.07 -2.79 -6.31
CA GLU A 10 -1.21 -3.69 -6.19
C GLU A 10 -2.51 -2.95 -6.56
N HIS A 11 -2.66 -1.72 -6.01
CA HIS A 11 -3.66 -0.76 -6.44
C HIS A 11 -2.96 0.52 -6.92
N TYR A 12 -3.38 1.02 -8.08
CA TYR A 12 -2.75 2.12 -8.80
C TYR A 12 -3.79 3.13 -9.30
N ALA A 13 -3.36 4.27 -9.84
CA ALA A 13 -4.27 5.28 -10.37
C ALA A 13 -5.17 4.69 -11.46
N GLY A 14 -6.48 4.66 -11.21
CA GLY A 14 -7.49 4.08 -12.10
C GLY A 14 -7.99 2.69 -11.67
N SER A 15 -7.41 2.07 -10.63
CA SER A 15 -7.98 0.89 -9.98
C SER A 15 -8.96 1.28 -8.86
N ASP A 16 -9.61 0.28 -8.28
CA ASP A 16 -10.33 0.45 -7.02
C ASP A 16 -9.37 0.87 -5.89
N ALA A 17 -9.93 1.53 -4.85
CA ALA A 17 -9.16 1.95 -3.69
C ALA A 17 -8.63 0.77 -2.89
N GLY A 18 -7.34 0.75 -2.61
CA GLY A 18 -6.69 -0.31 -1.87
C GLY A 18 -5.23 0.00 -1.51
N SER A 19 -4.59 -0.99 -0.90
CA SER A 19 -3.16 -0.94 -0.57
C SER A 19 -2.28 -0.89 -1.81
N VAL A 20 -1.17 -0.18 -1.73
CA VAL A 20 -0.12 -0.23 -2.76
C VAL A 20 0.62 -1.56 -2.74
N ALA A 21 0.77 -2.17 -1.55
CA ALA A 21 1.52 -3.39 -1.35
C ALA A 21 1.07 -4.10 -0.06
N SER A 22 -0.09 -4.77 -0.11
CA SER A 22 -0.53 -5.58 1.03
C SER A 22 0.42 -6.75 1.26
N ILE A 23 0.45 -7.25 2.51
CA ILE A 23 1.32 -8.39 2.84
C ILE A 23 0.94 -9.65 2.05
N GLY A 24 -0.34 -9.82 1.73
CA GLY A 24 -0.82 -10.92 0.88
C GLY A 24 -0.29 -10.84 -0.54
N PHE A 25 -0.37 -9.66 -1.15
CA PHE A 25 0.17 -9.41 -2.48
C PHE A 25 1.67 -9.69 -2.56
N VAL A 26 2.45 -9.20 -1.59
CA VAL A 26 3.90 -9.42 -1.54
C VAL A 26 4.24 -10.91 -1.37
N LYS A 27 3.57 -11.62 -0.45
CA LYS A 27 3.77 -13.05 -0.24
C LYS A 27 3.47 -13.86 -1.50
N ASN A 28 2.37 -13.57 -2.17
CA ASN A 28 1.97 -14.25 -3.40
C ASN A 28 3.02 -14.01 -4.51
N GLY A 29 3.44 -12.76 -4.72
CA GLY A 29 4.44 -12.43 -5.73
C GLY A 29 5.78 -13.17 -5.52
N VAL A 30 6.22 -13.31 -4.27
CA VAL A 30 7.43 -14.08 -3.94
C VAL A 30 7.20 -15.58 -4.20
N THR A 31 6.11 -16.14 -3.69
CA THR A 31 5.78 -17.57 -3.84
C THR A 31 5.65 -17.97 -5.30
N ASP A 32 4.92 -17.19 -6.09
CA ASP A 32 4.68 -17.45 -7.51
C ASP A 32 5.99 -17.37 -8.31
N THR A 33 6.85 -16.39 -8.02
CA THR A 33 8.15 -16.26 -8.71
C THR A 33 9.07 -17.44 -8.44
N ILE A 34 9.09 -17.93 -7.19
CA ILE A 34 9.85 -19.15 -6.85
C ILE A 34 9.24 -20.39 -7.54
N ALA A 35 7.92 -20.50 -7.57
CA ALA A 35 7.22 -21.62 -8.21
C ALA A 35 7.45 -21.68 -9.72
N GLU A 36 7.64 -20.53 -10.38
CA GLU A 36 8.03 -20.43 -11.79
C GLU A 36 9.51 -20.80 -12.04
N GLY A 37 10.25 -21.19 -11.01
CA GLY A 37 11.61 -21.73 -11.11
C GLY A 37 12.73 -20.71 -10.98
N VAL A 38 12.45 -19.50 -10.52
CA VAL A 38 13.51 -18.51 -10.20
C VAL A 38 14.11 -18.89 -8.84
N PRO A 39 15.43 -19.16 -8.74
CA PRO A 39 16.07 -19.46 -7.46
C PRO A 39 15.91 -18.28 -6.48
N ALA A 40 15.53 -18.58 -5.23
CA ALA A 40 15.26 -17.56 -4.22
C ALA A 40 16.44 -16.59 -4.01
N GLU A 41 17.66 -17.15 -4.04
CA GLU A 41 18.92 -16.39 -3.92
C GLU A 41 19.23 -15.47 -5.13
N GLN A 42 18.40 -15.48 -6.16
CA GLN A 42 18.45 -14.57 -7.30
C GLN A 42 17.31 -13.55 -7.30
N ILE A 43 16.41 -13.62 -6.32
CA ILE A 43 15.25 -12.72 -6.22
C ILE A 43 15.56 -11.54 -5.28
N VAL A 44 15.37 -10.33 -5.76
CA VAL A 44 15.38 -9.11 -4.96
C VAL A 44 13.95 -8.61 -4.81
N LEU A 45 13.48 -8.42 -3.58
CA LEU A 45 12.14 -7.91 -3.30
C LEU A 45 12.13 -6.37 -3.35
N GLY A 46 11.44 -5.80 -4.33
CA GLY A 46 11.16 -4.36 -4.43
C GLY A 46 9.97 -3.99 -3.55
N MET A 47 10.14 -2.97 -2.71
CA MET A 47 9.13 -2.47 -1.77
C MET A 47 8.90 -0.96 -1.97
N PRO A 48 7.67 -0.44 -1.72
CA PRO A 48 7.40 0.99 -1.88
C PRO A 48 7.86 1.80 -0.66
N PHE A 49 8.34 3.02 -0.91
CA PHE A 49 8.50 4.06 0.09
C PHE A 49 7.38 5.12 0.01
N TYR A 50 6.32 4.80 -0.70
CA TYR A 50 5.17 5.67 -0.88
C TYR A 50 3.87 4.98 -0.49
N THR A 51 2.91 5.80 -0.16
CA THR A 51 1.52 5.43 0.14
C THR A 51 0.62 6.09 -0.90
N ARG A 52 -0.47 5.43 -1.27
CA ARG A 52 -1.49 6.04 -2.10
C ARG A 52 -2.67 6.48 -1.23
N VAL A 53 -2.99 7.75 -1.32
CA VAL A 53 -4.18 8.33 -0.70
C VAL A 53 -5.31 8.32 -1.71
N TRP A 54 -6.43 7.76 -1.33
CA TRP A 54 -7.62 7.63 -2.16
C TRP A 54 -8.67 8.63 -1.72
N ALA A 55 -9.28 9.33 -2.68
CA ALA A 55 -10.41 10.23 -2.46
C ALA A 55 -11.63 9.67 -3.19
N LEU A 56 -12.68 9.35 -2.43
CA LEU A 56 -13.93 8.81 -2.90
C LEU A 56 -15.01 9.89 -2.78
N THR A 57 -15.37 10.48 -3.92
CA THR A 57 -16.43 11.50 -3.99
C THR A 57 -17.73 10.81 -4.36
N PRO A 58 -18.80 10.90 -3.53
CA PRO A 58 -20.10 10.36 -3.89
C PRO A 58 -20.58 10.98 -5.19
N LYS A 59 -21.08 10.15 -6.12
CA LYS A 59 -21.74 10.64 -7.32
C LYS A 59 -23.14 11.11 -6.95
N ASP A 60 -23.50 12.31 -7.40
CA ASP A 60 -24.88 12.77 -7.33
C ASP A 60 -25.75 11.89 -8.22
N THR A 61 -26.56 11.03 -7.62
CA THR A 61 -27.57 10.23 -8.32
C THR A 61 -28.84 11.02 -8.66
N ALA A 62 -28.78 12.34 -8.57
CA ALA A 62 -29.89 13.23 -8.92
C ALA A 62 -30.03 13.33 -10.44
N GLY A 63 -30.73 12.36 -11.05
CA GLY A 63 -31.11 12.46 -12.46
C GLY A 63 -31.42 11.19 -13.21
N ASP A 64 -30.99 10.04 -12.78
CA ASP A 64 -31.35 8.78 -13.43
C ASP A 64 -32.51 8.11 -12.69
N SER A 65 -33.70 8.10 -13.36
CA SER A 65 -34.84 7.31 -12.96
C SER A 65 -34.54 5.83 -13.13
N VAL A 66 -33.80 5.26 -12.19
CA VAL A 66 -33.71 3.81 -12.04
C VAL A 66 -34.52 3.44 -10.81
N GLU A 67 -35.52 2.58 -11.03
CA GLU A 67 -36.35 2.00 -9.97
C GLU A 67 -35.48 1.54 -8.81
N ALA A 68 -35.89 1.89 -7.59
CA ALA A 68 -35.26 1.62 -6.33
C ALA A 68 -34.67 0.19 -6.25
N ALA A 69 -33.42 0.05 -6.56
CA ALA A 69 -32.61 -1.09 -6.15
C ALA A 69 -31.94 -0.68 -4.85
N SER A 70 -32.35 -1.30 -3.75
CA SER A 70 -31.82 -1.28 -2.37
C SER A 70 -30.92 -0.11 -1.98
N ASP A 71 -31.24 0.54 -0.88
CA ASP A 71 -30.63 1.75 -0.26
C ASP A 71 -29.12 1.70 0.03
N ASP A 72 -28.36 0.72 -0.48
CA ASP A 72 -26.95 0.48 -0.07
C ASP A 72 -25.90 0.68 -1.18
N TYR A 73 -26.26 1.08 -2.40
CA TYR A 73 -25.24 1.23 -3.45
C TYR A 73 -24.93 2.69 -3.77
N VAL A 74 -24.00 3.26 -3.02
CA VAL A 74 -23.42 4.59 -3.35
C VAL A 74 -22.27 4.39 -4.33
N SER A 75 -22.38 4.92 -5.55
CA SER A 75 -21.27 4.96 -6.49
C SER A 75 -20.36 6.16 -6.20
N TYR A 76 -19.06 5.99 -6.41
CA TYR A 76 -18.05 7.02 -6.15
C TYR A 76 -17.23 7.33 -7.40
N ASP A 77 -16.86 8.60 -7.57
CA ASP A 77 -15.71 8.97 -8.38
C ASP A 77 -14.46 8.81 -7.51
N THR A 78 -13.57 7.91 -7.92
CA THR A 78 -12.36 7.59 -7.17
C THR A 78 -11.15 8.22 -7.84
N THR A 79 -10.42 9.06 -7.08
CA THR A 79 -9.13 9.60 -7.47
C THR A 79 -8.07 9.22 -6.46
N SER A 80 -6.79 9.30 -6.84
CA SER A 80 -5.72 8.96 -5.91
C SER A 80 -4.44 9.74 -6.18
N GLN A 81 -3.62 9.87 -5.15
CA GLN A 81 -2.31 10.50 -5.20
C GLN A 81 -1.30 9.66 -4.41
N ALA A 82 -0.12 9.43 -4.99
CA ALA A 82 1.02 8.86 -4.27
C ALA A 82 1.73 9.95 -3.46
N LEU A 83 2.00 9.67 -2.19
CA LEU A 83 2.70 10.54 -1.25
C LEU A 83 3.84 9.78 -0.56
N GLY A 84 4.93 10.47 -0.24
CA GLY A 84 5.99 9.96 0.62
C GLY A 84 5.52 9.81 2.07
N MET A 85 6.28 9.08 2.87
CA MET A 85 5.91 8.72 4.25
C MET A 85 5.68 9.95 5.14
N ASP A 86 6.53 10.96 5.08
CA ASP A 86 6.38 12.18 5.87
C ASP A 86 5.16 13.01 5.46
N ASP A 87 4.84 13.04 4.17
CA ASP A 87 3.68 13.78 3.68
C ASP A 87 2.36 13.08 4.06
N VAL A 88 2.35 11.75 4.11
CA VAL A 88 1.22 10.98 4.66
C VAL A 88 1.01 11.33 6.14
N GLN A 89 2.06 11.36 6.96
CA GLN A 89 1.94 11.72 8.38
C GLN A 89 1.41 13.14 8.58
N LYS A 90 1.87 14.10 7.77
CA LYS A 90 1.34 15.47 7.77
C LYS A 90 -0.13 15.50 7.39
N LEU A 91 -0.51 14.75 6.34
CA LEU A 91 -1.90 14.67 5.89
C LEU A 91 -2.82 14.15 6.99
N LEU A 92 -2.46 13.05 7.64
CA LEU A 92 -3.24 12.44 8.72
C LEU A 92 -3.37 13.41 9.91
N THR A 93 -2.27 14.01 10.34
CA THR A 93 -2.25 14.97 11.44
C THR A 93 -3.13 16.19 11.14
N THR A 94 -3.04 16.74 9.94
CA THR A 94 -3.83 17.92 9.52
C THR A 94 -5.32 17.64 9.52
N ASN A 95 -5.73 16.41 9.20
CA ASN A 95 -7.13 16.03 9.14
C ASN A 95 -7.64 15.34 10.43
N GLY A 96 -6.80 15.23 11.46
CA GLY A 96 -7.15 14.55 12.72
C GLY A 96 -7.46 13.06 12.54
N ALA A 97 -6.94 12.45 11.46
CA ALA A 97 -7.17 11.05 11.16
C ALA A 97 -6.30 10.13 12.05
N VAL A 98 -6.93 9.10 12.60
CA VAL A 98 -6.26 8.11 13.46
C VAL A 98 -6.09 6.82 12.69
N ALA A 99 -4.85 6.36 12.58
CA ALA A 99 -4.55 5.08 11.96
C ALA A 99 -4.70 3.93 12.96
N SER A 100 -5.13 2.77 12.47
CA SER A 100 -5.18 1.51 13.20
C SER A 100 -4.62 0.38 12.36
N TRP A 101 -4.04 -0.62 13.03
CA TRP A 101 -3.45 -1.75 12.33
C TRP A 101 -4.52 -2.62 11.64
N SER A 102 -4.27 -2.97 10.39
CA SER A 102 -5.06 -3.92 9.59
C SER A 102 -4.26 -5.19 9.37
N ASP A 103 -4.61 -6.28 10.05
CA ASP A 103 -3.95 -7.57 9.87
C ASP A 103 -4.09 -8.09 8.43
N ALA A 104 -5.22 -7.84 7.79
CA ALA A 104 -5.49 -8.26 6.42
C ALA A 104 -4.52 -7.61 5.41
N ALA A 105 -4.20 -6.35 5.60
CA ALA A 105 -3.25 -5.63 4.73
C ALA A 105 -1.79 -5.77 5.22
N GLY A 106 -1.57 -6.05 6.52
CA GLY A 106 -0.26 -5.95 7.16
C GLY A 106 0.25 -4.51 7.18
N GLN A 107 -0.67 -3.57 7.40
CA GLN A 107 -0.40 -2.12 7.34
C GLN A 107 -1.27 -1.36 8.33
N ASN A 108 -0.83 -0.19 8.73
CA ASN A 108 -1.73 0.79 9.35
C ASN A 108 -2.71 1.32 8.29
N TYR A 109 -3.98 1.47 8.68
CA TYR A 109 -5.05 2.00 7.86
C TYR A 109 -5.70 3.19 8.55
N ALA A 110 -5.97 4.23 7.79
CA ALA A 110 -6.75 5.37 8.23
C ALA A 110 -7.85 5.72 7.23
N GLU A 111 -8.98 6.18 7.77
CA GLU A 111 -10.09 6.72 6.98
C GLU A 111 -10.57 8.01 7.64
N TYR A 112 -10.90 9.01 6.83
CA TYR A 112 -11.48 10.26 7.30
C TYR A 112 -12.36 10.90 6.22
N VAL A 113 -13.25 11.78 6.65
CA VAL A 113 -14.10 12.55 5.74
C VAL A 113 -13.71 14.02 5.81
N ASN A 114 -13.53 14.64 4.66
CA ASN A 114 -13.30 16.08 4.56
C ASN A 114 -14.13 16.64 3.40
N ALA A 115 -14.92 17.68 3.65
CA ALA A 115 -15.81 18.33 2.68
C ALA A 115 -16.71 17.35 1.87
N GLY A 116 -17.21 16.29 2.51
CA GLY A 116 -18.09 15.28 1.88
C GLY A 116 -17.35 14.21 1.05
N VAL A 117 -16.03 14.28 0.98
CA VAL A 117 -15.18 13.26 0.33
C VAL A 117 -14.63 12.31 1.38
N THR A 118 -14.75 11.01 1.16
CA THR A 118 -14.13 10.00 2.00
C THR A 118 -12.70 9.71 1.53
N TYR A 119 -11.75 9.80 2.44
CA TYR A 119 -10.36 9.49 2.18
C TYR A 119 -9.97 8.18 2.83
N LYS A 120 -9.29 7.29 2.07
CA LYS A 120 -8.77 6.00 2.55
C LYS A 120 -7.28 5.92 2.31
N VAL A 121 -6.55 5.42 3.31
CA VAL A 121 -5.08 5.40 3.28
C VAL A 121 -4.57 4.11 3.92
N TRP A 122 -3.94 3.23 3.14
CA TRP A 122 -3.15 2.09 3.62
C TRP A 122 -1.68 2.53 3.68
N ILE A 123 -1.15 2.63 4.88
CA ILE A 123 0.08 3.38 5.15
C ILE A 123 1.30 2.47 5.00
N GLU A 124 2.25 2.88 4.16
CA GLU A 124 3.60 2.32 4.18
C GLU A 124 4.43 3.04 5.25
N ASP A 125 4.92 2.25 6.19
CA ASP A 125 5.75 2.70 7.30
C ASP A 125 6.75 1.62 7.74
N ALA A 126 7.49 1.87 8.80
CA ALA A 126 8.47 0.91 9.33
C ALA A 126 7.84 -0.44 9.68
N SER A 127 6.59 -0.46 10.19
CA SER A 127 5.91 -1.69 10.60
C SER A 127 5.50 -2.55 9.40
N SER A 128 4.95 -1.92 8.35
CA SER A 128 4.58 -2.62 7.13
C SER A 128 5.79 -3.12 6.35
N LEU A 129 6.87 -2.33 6.31
CA LEU A 129 8.15 -2.74 5.71
C LEU A 129 8.79 -3.90 6.47
N GLU A 130 8.70 -3.91 7.81
CA GLU A 130 9.25 -4.99 8.63
C GLU A 130 8.64 -6.35 8.26
N LEU A 131 7.31 -6.42 8.08
CA LEU A 131 6.66 -7.66 7.63
C LEU A 131 7.13 -8.11 6.25
N LYS A 132 7.31 -7.19 5.32
CA LYS A 132 7.80 -7.50 3.97
C LYS A 132 9.26 -7.94 3.99
N LEU A 133 10.09 -7.34 4.83
CA LEU A 133 11.48 -7.75 5.07
C LEU A 133 11.57 -9.15 5.73
N GLN A 134 10.60 -9.49 6.61
CA GLN A 134 10.48 -10.86 7.13
C GLN A 134 10.19 -11.86 6.00
N VAL A 135 9.27 -11.56 5.08
CA VAL A 135 9.01 -12.40 3.90
C VAL A 135 10.28 -12.62 3.08
N MET A 136 11.07 -11.56 2.83
CA MET A 136 12.37 -11.66 2.15
C MET A 136 13.31 -12.64 2.88
N LYS A 137 13.45 -12.48 4.19
CA LYS A 137 14.36 -13.28 5.02
C LYS A 137 13.93 -14.74 5.11
N GLU A 138 12.64 -14.99 5.36
CA GLU A 138 12.06 -16.33 5.52
C GLU A 138 12.16 -17.16 4.23
N ASN A 139 12.10 -16.51 3.07
CA ASN A 139 12.22 -17.17 1.78
C ASN A 139 13.67 -17.23 1.24
N GLY A 140 14.65 -16.69 1.98
CA GLY A 140 16.06 -16.72 1.56
C GLY A 140 16.34 -15.92 0.30
N LEU A 141 15.62 -14.80 0.09
CA LEU A 141 15.81 -13.96 -1.09
C LEU A 141 17.19 -13.27 -1.07
N ALA A 142 17.66 -12.87 -2.25
CA ALA A 142 18.95 -12.20 -2.44
C ALA A 142 19.04 -10.86 -1.70
N GLY A 143 17.92 -10.16 -1.54
CA GLY A 143 17.90 -8.86 -0.86
C GLY A 143 16.64 -8.05 -1.12
N ALA A 144 16.70 -6.78 -0.75
CA ALA A 144 15.63 -5.82 -0.88
C ALA A 144 16.03 -4.64 -1.78
N SER A 145 15.06 -4.05 -2.44
CA SER A 145 15.17 -2.76 -3.13
C SER A 145 13.94 -1.89 -2.81
N PHE A 146 14.06 -0.58 -3.02
CA PHE A 146 13.00 0.33 -2.58
C PHE A 146 12.70 1.39 -3.65
N TRP A 147 11.43 1.62 -3.90
CA TRP A 147 10.96 2.68 -4.77
C TRP A 147 10.23 3.74 -3.97
N LYS A 148 10.82 4.93 -3.85
CA LYS A 148 12.17 5.33 -4.25
C LYS A 148 12.77 6.23 -3.16
N LEU A 149 14.07 6.38 -3.19
CA LEU A 149 14.78 7.32 -2.33
C LEU A 149 14.20 8.74 -2.41
N GLY A 150 14.06 9.39 -1.25
CA GLY A 150 13.46 10.71 -1.09
C GLY A 150 11.96 10.68 -0.79
N LEU A 151 11.35 9.49 -0.69
CA LEU A 151 9.95 9.31 -0.25
C LEU A 151 9.85 8.67 1.13
N GLU A 152 10.96 8.12 1.63
CA GLU A 152 11.04 7.45 2.94
C GLU A 152 11.12 8.44 4.10
N ASN A 153 10.64 7.98 5.25
CA ASN A 153 11.00 8.58 6.53
C ASN A 153 12.38 8.01 6.97
N PRO A 154 13.31 8.85 7.43
CA PRO A 154 14.64 8.36 7.84
C PRO A 154 14.63 7.22 8.86
N GLY A 155 13.60 7.13 9.71
CA GLY A 155 13.47 6.07 10.72
C GLY A 155 13.28 4.67 10.16
N VAL A 156 12.86 4.51 8.89
CA VAL A 156 12.69 3.17 8.28
C VAL A 156 14.02 2.46 8.07
N TRP A 157 15.12 3.20 7.96
CA TRP A 157 16.45 2.62 7.79
C TRP A 157 16.89 1.80 9.00
N ASP A 158 16.49 2.19 10.21
CA ASP A 158 16.75 1.42 11.43
C ASP A 158 16.06 0.04 11.39
N THR A 159 14.92 -0.07 10.71
CA THR A 159 14.24 -1.34 10.48
C THR A 159 14.92 -2.14 9.37
N ILE A 160 15.23 -1.52 8.24
CA ILE A 160 15.82 -2.19 7.08
C ILE A 160 17.15 -2.84 7.43
N ILE A 161 18.02 -2.14 8.16
CA ILE A 161 19.36 -2.63 8.55
C ILE A 161 19.30 -3.95 9.34
N LYS A 162 18.24 -4.21 10.10
CA LYS A 162 18.08 -5.47 10.87
C LYS A 162 17.99 -6.71 9.97
N TYR A 163 17.55 -6.54 8.72
CA TYR A 163 17.23 -7.64 7.80
C TYR A 163 18.21 -7.81 6.64
N VAL A 164 19.03 -6.79 6.35
CA VAL A 164 19.97 -6.81 5.20
C VAL A 164 21.44 -7.03 5.59
N ASN A 165 21.71 -7.25 6.88
CA ASN A 165 23.03 -7.59 7.43
C ASN A 165 23.16 -9.09 7.73
#